data_8c56762ec9484c4b28e94d6da378e38c
#
_entry.id   8c56762ec9484c4b28e94d6da378e38c
#
_cell.length_a   1.000
_cell.length_b   1.000
_cell.length_c   1.000
_cell.angle_alpha   90.00
_cell.angle_beta   90.00
_cell.angle_gamma   90.00
#
_symmetry.space_group_name_H-M   'P 1'
#
loop_
_entity.id
_entity.type
_entity.pdbx_description
1 polymer ?
#
loop_
_entity_poly.entity_id
_entity_poly.type
_entity_poly.pdbx_seq_one_letter_code
_entity_poly.pdbx_strand_id
1 'polypeptide(L)'
;MADDVKTLSTELAQDPDSLVFLRLGELLRQRGQLDAAHRVALSGLGRHPHLADAHDLCARVLTDKRDYERAFDEWDMALRIAPTHIGALKGLAYLYFKVGDVAQAEAHLAAAQRAAPDDPTLRQAAVRLADGDRRSAAVVLGAAPAPPPPAPPAPPPVPRRTPVPEATPTAVAPLSEGRVFAGLEGADEGLLLLDSAGRVLGGALRDPGGADVTERVAAYLAGVSQEAARTAKLLGLGAWTGLAAEGERGHAHLAQPGPDALLLVVRDRAVPMGRLAIIAERAAQAARRWLETHT
;
A
#
# COMPACT_ATOMS: atom_id res chain seq x y z
N MET A 1 -32.06 -18.13 8.98
CA MET A 1 -30.85 -17.57 8.30
C MET A 1 -31.01 -17.29 6.79
N ALA A 2 -31.54 -18.21 5.95
CA ALA A 2 -31.84 -17.87 4.55
C ALA A 2 -33.05 -16.91 4.47
N ASP A 3 -34.02 -17.09 5.34
CA ASP A 3 -35.20 -16.23 5.44
C ASP A 3 -34.84 -14.77 5.80
N ASP A 4 -33.80 -14.54 6.59
CA ASP A 4 -33.39 -13.18 7.00
C ASP A 4 -32.93 -12.34 5.80
N VAL A 5 -32.12 -12.90 4.87
CA VAL A 5 -31.71 -12.18 3.66
C VAL A 5 -32.89 -11.84 2.78
N LYS A 6 -33.81 -12.80 2.59
CA LYS A 6 -35.00 -12.59 1.77
C LYS A 6 -35.90 -11.52 2.38
N THR A 7 -36.13 -11.58 3.69
CA THR A 7 -36.93 -10.59 4.42
C THR A 7 -36.33 -9.19 4.30
N LEU A 8 -35.03 -9.04 4.61
CA LEU A 8 -34.34 -7.75 4.54
C LEU A 8 -34.26 -7.22 3.10
N SER A 9 -34.11 -8.10 2.10
CA SER A 9 -34.14 -7.70 0.70
C SER A 9 -35.52 -7.20 0.26
N THR A 10 -36.59 -7.84 0.76
CA THR A 10 -37.96 -7.41 0.48
C THR A 10 -38.27 -6.07 1.14
N GLU A 11 -37.83 -5.89 2.39
CA GLU A 11 -37.98 -4.63 3.13
C GLU A 11 -37.22 -3.50 2.42
N LEU A 12 -35.97 -3.72 2.00
CA LEU A 12 -35.19 -2.74 1.26
C LEU A 12 -35.82 -2.42 -0.12
N ALA A 13 -36.48 -3.38 -0.74
CA ALA A 13 -37.19 -3.16 -2.00
C ALA A 13 -38.47 -2.32 -1.83
N GLN A 14 -39.13 -2.44 -0.68
CA GLN A 14 -40.31 -1.63 -0.33
C GLN A 14 -39.93 -0.22 0.11
N ASP A 15 -38.86 -0.09 0.89
CA ASP A 15 -38.31 1.18 1.34
C ASP A 15 -36.80 1.25 1.02
N PRO A 16 -36.45 1.76 -0.17
CA PRO A 16 -35.05 1.86 -0.58
C PRO A 16 -34.20 2.82 0.26
N ASP A 17 -34.81 3.76 1.00
CA ASP A 17 -34.13 4.70 1.88
C ASP A 17 -33.94 4.18 3.31
N SER A 18 -34.48 2.98 3.60
CA SER A 18 -34.31 2.32 4.88
C SER A 18 -32.84 1.94 5.15
N LEU A 19 -32.41 2.15 6.41
CA LEU A 19 -31.07 1.74 6.88
C LEU A 19 -30.91 0.21 7.01
N VAL A 20 -31.90 -0.56 6.63
CA VAL A 20 -31.86 -2.04 6.57
C VAL A 20 -30.70 -2.53 5.67
N PHE A 21 -30.29 -1.73 4.69
CA PHE A 21 -29.14 -2.07 3.84
C PHE A 21 -27.86 -2.36 4.64
N LEU A 22 -27.64 -1.70 5.79
CA LEU A 22 -26.48 -1.95 6.65
C LEU A 22 -26.49 -3.40 7.17
N ARG A 23 -27.65 -3.85 7.65
CA ARG A 23 -27.80 -5.21 8.14
C ARG A 23 -27.77 -6.24 7.02
N LEU A 24 -28.42 -5.95 5.89
CA LEU A 24 -28.41 -6.81 4.71
C LEU A 24 -26.99 -6.96 4.14
N GLY A 25 -26.27 -5.85 3.97
CA GLY A 25 -24.91 -5.84 3.46
C GLY A 25 -23.96 -6.62 4.35
N GLU A 26 -24.05 -6.43 5.68
CA GLU A 26 -23.25 -7.19 6.64
C GLU A 26 -23.55 -8.69 6.62
N LEU A 27 -24.82 -9.07 6.54
CA LEU A 27 -25.21 -10.46 6.45
C LEU A 27 -24.72 -11.14 5.17
N LEU A 28 -24.77 -10.44 4.04
CA LEU A 28 -24.23 -10.90 2.75
C LEU A 28 -22.70 -11.05 2.82
N ARG A 29 -22.01 -10.07 3.44
CA ARG A 29 -20.56 -10.09 3.65
C ARG A 29 -20.13 -11.31 4.47
N GLN A 30 -20.79 -11.57 5.63
CA GLN A 30 -20.54 -12.72 6.49
C GLN A 30 -20.76 -14.07 5.79
N ARG A 31 -21.61 -14.11 4.78
CA ARG A 31 -21.85 -15.29 3.94
C ARG A 31 -20.86 -15.42 2.77
N GLY A 32 -19.90 -14.52 2.64
CA GLY A 32 -18.96 -14.50 1.53
C GLY A 32 -19.57 -14.06 0.20
N GLN A 33 -20.82 -13.57 0.19
CA GLN A 33 -21.49 -13.04 -1.00
C GLN A 33 -21.05 -11.60 -1.26
N LEU A 34 -19.72 -11.42 -1.47
CA LEU A 34 -19.07 -10.12 -1.45
C LEU A 34 -19.57 -9.17 -2.55
N ASP A 35 -19.88 -9.71 -3.76
CA ASP A 35 -20.39 -8.87 -4.85
C ASP A 35 -21.82 -8.37 -4.58
N ALA A 36 -22.65 -9.19 -3.95
CA ALA A 36 -23.98 -8.77 -3.54
C ALA A 36 -23.91 -7.75 -2.38
N ALA A 37 -23.05 -8.01 -1.38
CA ALA A 37 -22.81 -7.09 -0.28
C ALA A 37 -22.30 -5.72 -0.80
N HIS A 38 -21.39 -5.73 -1.77
CA HIS A 38 -20.85 -4.50 -2.36
C HIS A 38 -21.94 -3.70 -3.10
N ARG A 39 -22.77 -4.34 -3.91
CA ARG A 39 -23.89 -3.65 -4.56
C ARG A 39 -24.87 -3.03 -3.57
N VAL A 40 -25.21 -3.76 -2.49
CA VAL A 40 -26.08 -3.25 -1.43
C VAL A 40 -25.43 -2.07 -0.71
N ALA A 41 -24.14 -2.16 -0.37
CA ALA A 41 -23.39 -1.07 0.28
C ALA A 41 -23.33 0.18 -0.59
N LEU A 42 -23.00 0.04 -1.88
CA LEU A 42 -22.94 1.16 -2.83
C LEU A 42 -24.33 1.80 -3.05
N SER A 43 -25.37 1.00 -3.17
CA SER A 43 -26.76 1.53 -3.29
C SER A 43 -27.15 2.32 -2.06
N GLY A 44 -26.85 1.80 -0.86
CA GLY A 44 -27.10 2.50 0.39
C GLY A 44 -26.28 3.76 0.54
N LEU A 45 -24.99 3.72 0.17
CA LEU A 45 -24.10 4.87 0.20
C LEU A 45 -24.57 5.99 -0.77
N GLY A 46 -25.04 5.63 -1.96
CA GLY A 46 -25.61 6.60 -2.90
C GLY A 46 -26.83 7.36 -2.37
N ARG A 47 -27.57 6.76 -1.43
CA ARG A 47 -28.73 7.38 -0.77
C ARG A 47 -28.37 8.11 0.54
N HIS A 48 -27.35 7.59 1.24
CA HIS A 48 -26.90 8.09 2.53
C HIS A 48 -25.42 8.46 2.51
N PRO A 49 -24.98 9.43 1.66
CA PRO A 49 -23.55 9.73 1.46
C PRO A 49 -22.89 10.38 2.69
N HIS A 50 -23.68 10.79 3.69
CA HIS A 50 -23.16 11.36 4.94
C HIS A 50 -23.34 10.43 6.14
N LEU A 51 -23.58 9.16 5.91
CA LEU A 51 -23.71 8.15 6.96
C LEU A 51 -22.37 7.39 7.13
N ALA A 52 -21.67 7.61 8.23
CA ALA A 52 -20.38 6.97 8.50
C ALA A 52 -20.46 5.43 8.49
N ASP A 53 -21.57 4.86 9.00
CA ASP A 53 -21.81 3.41 8.98
C ASP A 53 -21.91 2.84 7.55
N ALA A 54 -22.41 3.62 6.58
CA ALA A 54 -22.48 3.19 5.17
C ALA A 54 -21.10 3.09 4.55
N HIS A 55 -20.25 4.07 4.81
CA HIS A 55 -18.84 4.04 4.43
C HIS A 55 -18.08 2.88 5.10
N ASP A 56 -18.30 2.66 6.40
CA ASP A 56 -17.68 1.53 7.12
C ASP A 56 -18.11 0.17 6.55
N LEU A 57 -19.39 -0.01 6.24
CA LEU A 57 -19.87 -1.23 5.59
C LEU A 57 -19.17 -1.43 4.23
N CYS A 58 -19.11 -0.39 3.40
CA CYS A 58 -18.46 -0.44 2.10
C CYS A 58 -16.99 -0.82 2.25
N ALA A 59 -16.26 -0.16 3.15
CA ALA A 59 -14.85 -0.43 3.44
C ALA A 59 -14.60 -1.88 3.90
N ARG A 60 -15.44 -2.42 4.78
CA ARG A 60 -15.32 -3.81 5.23
C ARG A 60 -15.52 -4.80 4.09
N VAL A 61 -16.50 -4.56 3.23
CA VAL A 61 -16.73 -5.40 2.04
C VAL A 61 -15.56 -5.33 1.09
N LEU A 62 -15.02 -4.13 0.82
CA LEU A 62 -13.84 -3.91 -0.01
C LEU A 62 -12.59 -4.60 0.57
N THR A 63 -12.43 -4.57 1.89
CA THR A 63 -11.34 -5.28 2.59
C THR A 63 -11.41 -6.78 2.37
N ASP A 64 -12.59 -7.38 2.46
CA ASP A 64 -12.79 -8.82 2.20
C ASP A 64 -12.57 -9.15 0.72
N LYS A 65 -12.84 -8.22 -0.20
CA LYS A 65 -12.49 -8.31 -1.64
C LYS A 65 -11.00 -8.04 -1.91
N ARG A 66 -10.22 -7.69 -0.89
CA ARG A 66 -8.81 -7.30 -0.98
C ARG A 66 -8.55 -5.99 -1.75
N ASP A 67 -9.56 -5.17 -1.91
CA ASP A 67 -9.45 -3.82 -2.45
C ASP A 67 -9.15 -2.82 -1.31
N TYR A 68 -7.91 -2.86 -0.83
CA TYR A 68 -7.49 -2.12 0.37
C TYR A 68 -7.42 -0.61 0.12
N GLU A 69 -7.16 -0.20 -1.11
CA GLU A 69 -7.07 1.22 -1.47
C GLU A 69 -8.43 1.89 -1.34
N ARG A 70 -9.46 1.32 -1.97
CA ARG A 70 -10.82 1.85 -1.84
C ARG A 70 -11.35 1.69 -0.41
N ALA A 71 -11.00 0.60 0.28
CA ALA A 71 -11.37 0.43 1.67
C ALA A 71 -10.79 1.55 2.57
N PHE A 72 -9.54 1.96 2.29
CA PHE A 72 -8.93 3.09 2.98
C PHE A 72 -9.70 4.39 2.76
N ASP A 73 -10.06 4.70 1.50
CA ASP A 73 -10.83 5.89 1.16
C ASP A 73 -12.19 5.95 1.85
N GLU A 74 -12.88 4.82 1.89
CA GLU A 74 -14.18 4.72 2.55
C GLU A 74 -14.07 4.91 4.07
N TRP A 75 -13.06 4.32 4.73
CA TRP A 75 -12.84 4.56 6.16
C TRP A 75 -12.35 5.97 6.48
N ASP A 76 -11.51 6.58 5.63
CA ASP A 76 -11.12 7.98 5.76
C ASP A 76 -12.35 8.91 5.66
N MET A 77 -13.25 8.64 4.71
CA MET A 77 -14.51 9.36 4.60
C MET A 77 -15.40 9.16 5.83
N ALA A 78 -15.50 7.94 6.36
CA ALA A 78 -16.24 7.67 7.58
C ALA A 78 -15.71 8.50 8.77
N LEU A 79 -14.38 8.66 8.90
CA LEU A 79 -13.77 9.47 9.95
C LEU A 79 -13.93 10.98 9.72
N ARG A 80 -14.02 11.45 8.47
CA ARG A 80 -14.36 12.85 8.17
C ARG A 80 -15.79 13.19 8.61
N ILE A 81 -16.72 12.24 8.50
CA ILE A 81 -18.11 12.39 8.93
C ILE A 81 -18.21 12.23 10.45
N ALA A 82 -17.61 11.19 11.00
CA ALA A 82 -17.63 10.85 12.42
C ALA A 82 -16.22 10.49 12.92
N PRO A 83 -15.45 11.47 13.47
CA PRO A 83 -14.04 11.27 13.85
C PRO A 83 -13.79 10.20 14.92
N THR A 84 -14.83 9.80 15.64
CA THR A 84 -14.77 8.76 16.68
C THR A 84 -15.42 7.44 16.23
N HIS A 85 -15.67 7.24 14.94
CA HIS A 85 -16.30 6.03 14.42
C HIS A 85 -15.40 4.81 14.62
N ILE A 86 -15.77 3.93 15.55
CA ILE A 86 -14.93 2.82 16.03
C ILE A 86 -14.58 1.84 14.90
N GLY A 87 -15.55 1.51 14.03
CA GLY A 87 -15.34 0.62 12.89
C GLY A 87 -14.26 1.14 11.94
N ALA A 88 -14.33 2.43 11.59
CA ALA A 88 -13.37 3.07 10.71
C ALA A 88 -11.97 3.17 11.34
N LEU A 89 -11.89 3.55 12.62
CA LEU A 89 -10.62 3.57 13.36
C LEU A 89 -9.96 2.19 13.41
N LYS A 90 -10.72 1.13 13.68
CA LYS A 90 -10.24 -0.26 13.66
C LYS A 90 -9.80 -0.69 12.26
N GLY A 91 -10.57 -0.30 11.25
CA GLY A 91 -10.29 -0.63 9.86
C GLY A 91 -8.99 0.01 9.37
N LEU A 92 -8.79 1.31 9.62
CA LEU A 92 -7.54 1.99 9.28
C LEU A 92 -6.36 1.45 10.07
N ALA A 93 -6.51 1.17 11.38
CA ALA A 93 -5.47 0.53 12.17
C ALA A 93 -5.03 -0.82 11.54
N TYR A 94 -5.98 -1.62 11.08
CA TYR A 94 -5.69 -2.87 10.38
C TYR A 94 -4.93 -2.64 9.07
N LEU A 95 -5.34 -1.66 8.24
CA LEU A 95 -4.67 -1.39 6.97
C LEU A 95 -3.25 -0.86 7.18
N TYR A 96 -3.04 0.07 8.12
CA TYR A 96 -1.71 0.57 8.46
C TYR A 96 -0.80 -0.55 8.99
N PHE A 97 -1.31 -1.41 9.86
CA PHE A 97 -0.56 -2.57 10.33
C PHE A 97 -0.16 -3.51 9.17
N LYS A 98 -1.07 -3.73 8.24
CA LYS A 98 -0.85 -4.60 7.07
C LYS A 98 0.26 -4.10 6.15
N VAL A 99 0.44 -2.78 6.04
CA VAL A 99 1.53 -2.17 5.26
C VAL A 99 2.79 -1.89 6.08
N GLY A 100 2.82 -2.31 7.35
CA GLY A 100 3.97 -2.19 8.25
C GLY A 100 4.11 -0.82 8.92
N ASP A 101 3.14 0.08 8.77
CA ASP A 101 3.10 1.35 9.50
C ASP A 101 2.49 1.16 10.88
N VAL A 102 3.29 0.58 11.78
CA VAL A 102 2.86 0.25 13.14
C VAL A 102 2.49 1.50 13.93
N ALA A 103 3.20 2.62 13.73
CA ALA A 103 2.96 3.86 14.44
C ALA A 103 1.55 4.42 14.15
N GLN A 104 1.14 4.45 12.89
CA GLN A 104 -0.20 4.88 12.51
C GLN A 104 -1.27 3.88 12.95
N ALA A 105 -0.98 2.58 12.88
CA ALA A 105 -1.87 1.55 13.38
C ALA A 105 -2.16 1.73 14.88
N GLU A 106 -1.12 1.98 15.70
CA GLU A 106 -1.25 2.26 17.12
C GLU A 106 -2.02 3.57 17.40
N ALA A 107 -1.76 4.63 16.62
CA ALA A 107 -2.45 5.91 16.77
C ALA A 107 -3.96 5.77 16.56
N HIS A 108 -4.38 5.08 15.49
CA HIS A 108 -5.79 4.81 15.21
C HIS A 108 -6.43 3.88 16.25
N LEU A 109 -5.72 2.86 16.70
CA LEU A 109 -6.21 1.95 17.74
C LEU A 109 -6.38 2.66 19.09
N ALA A 110 -5.42 3.53 19.46
CA ALA A 110 -5.53 4.35 20.66
C ALA A 110 -6.72 5.34 20.58
N ALA A 111 -6.99 5.90 19.39
CA ALA A 111 -8.18 6.72 19.17
C ALA A 111 -9.48 5.91 19.35
N ALA A 112 -9.53 4.69 18.82
CA ALA A 112 -10.67 3.79 19.02
C ALA A 112 -10.87 3.43 20.51
N GLN A 113 -9.78 3.15 21.24
CA GLN A 113 -9.84 2.85 22.68
C GLN A 113 -10.32 4.04 23.51
N ARG A 114 -9.97 5.26 23.14
CA ARG A 114 -10.50 6.47 23.80
C ARG A 114 -12.00 6.65 23.55
N ALA A 115 -12.47 6.30 22.34
CA ALA A 115 -13.89 6.36 21.98
C ALA A 115 -14.73 5.26 22.64
N ALA A 116 -14.14 4.07 22.85
CA ALA A 116 -14.80 2.93 23.47
C ALA A 116 -13.85 2.18 24.44
N PRO A 117 -13.64 2.69 25.67
CA PRO A 117 -12.68 2.12 26.61
C PRO A 117 -13.01 0.70 27.05
N ASP A 118 -14.29 0.35 27.05
CA ASP A 118 -14.78 -0.95 27.53
C ASP A 118 -14.87 -2.02 26.43
N ASP A 119 -14.57 -1.69 25.17
CA ASP A 119 -14.61 -2.67 24.08
C ASP A 119 -13.47 -3.70 24.22
N PRO A 120 -13.78 -4.98 24.51
CA PRO A 120 -12.75 -6.00 24.69
C PRO A 120 -12.00 -6.32 23.40
N THR A 121 -12.61 -6.06 22.23
CA THR A 121 -12.01 -6.33 20.92
C THR A 121 -10.84 -5.37 20.64
N LEU A 122 -10.91 -4.15 21.15
CA LEU A 122 -9.84 -3.15 21.02
C LEU A 122 -8.63 -3.54 21.88
N ARG A 123 -8.84 -4.06 23.08
CA ARG A 123 -7.75 -4.57 23.92
C ARG A 123 -7.05 -5.76 23.26
N GLN A 124 -7.81 -6.69 22.68
CA GLN A 124 -7.23 -7.82 21.94
C GLN A 124 -6.46 -7.35 20.69
N ALA A 125 -6.98 -6.35 19.99
CA ALA A 125 -6.29 -5.77 18.84
C ALA A 125 -4.96 -5.14 19.23
N ALA A 126 -4.90 -4.39 20.33
CA ALA A 126 -3.67 -3.80 20.85
C ALA A 126 -2.62 -4.85 21.23
N VAL A 127 -3.04 -5.95 21.87
CA VAL A 127 -2.12 -7.05 22.20
C VAL A 127 -1.56 -7.68 20.92
N ARG A 128 -2.40 -7.94 19.91
CA ARG A 128 -1.94 -8.52 18.64
C ARG A 128 -0.98 -7.59 17.88
N LEU A 129 -1.25 -6.29 17.92
CA LEU A 129 -0.39 -5.28 17.31
C LEU A 129 0.99 -5.29 17.99
N ALA A 130 1.03 -5.23 19.32
CA ALA A 130 2.25 -5.29 20.11
C ALA A 130 3.04 -6.61 19.91
N ASP A 131 2.34 -7.74 19.77
CA ASP A 131 2.97 -9.04 19.48
C ASP A 131 3.51 -9.11 18.04
N GLY A 132 2.86 -8.47 17.08
CA GLY A 132 3.33 -8.31 15.70
C GLY A 132 4.60 -7.46 15.64
N ASP A 133 4.63 -6.36 16.37
CA ASP A 133 5.81 -5.50 16.48
C ASP A 133 6.98 -6.22 17.17
N ARG A 134 6.72 -6.95 18.27
CA ARG A 134 7.74 -7.78 18.93
C ARG A 134 8.33 -8.86 18.03
N ARG A 135 7.53 -9.48 17.17
CA ARG A 135 8.04 -10.45 16.19
C ARG A 135 8.89 -9.79 15.13
N SER A 136 8.50 -8.62 14.65
CA SER A 136 9.32 -7.81 13.73
C SER A 136 10.62 -7.37 14.41
N ALA A 137 10.56 -6.90 15.64
CA ALA A 137 11.72 -6.54 16.45
C ALA A 137 12.58 -7.76 16.82
N ALA A 138 11.97 -8.91 17.12
CA ALA A 138 12.69 -10.13 17.43
C ALA A 138 13.43 -10.73 16.22
N VAL A 139 12.89 -10.55 15.02
CA VAL A 139 13.60 -10.90 13.77
C VAL A 139 14.83 -10.00 13.59
N VAL A 140 14.75 -8.74 13.98
CA VAL A 140 15.88 -7.78 13.95
C VAL A 140 16.89 -8.05 15.08
N LEU A 141 16.43 -8.48 16.26
CA LEU A 141 17.26 -8.70 17.45
C LEU A 141 17.70 -10.17 17.65
N GLY A 142 17.10 -11.11 16.92
CA GLY A 142 17.32 -12.57 17.09
C GLY A 142 18.59 -13.12 16.46
N ALA A 143 19.39 -12.31 15.79
CA ALA A 143 20.74 -12.69 15.39
C ALA A 143 21.73 -12.17 16.45
N ALA A 144 22.07 -13.00 17.43
CA ALA A 144 23.28 -12.78 18.21
C ALA A 144 24.44 -12.51 17.25
N PRO A 145 25.23 -11.41 17.42
CA PRO A 145 26.31 -11.12 16.50
C PRO A 145 27.31 -12.27 16.52
N ALA A 146 27.46 -12.95 15.41
CA ALA A 146 28.62 -13.78 15.18
C ALA A 146 29.87 -12.87 15.31
N PRO A 147 30.96 -13.33 15.94
CA PRO A 147 32.17 -12.54 16.04
C PRO A 147 32.59 -12.07 14.65
N PRO A 148 33.04 -10.82 14.50
CA PRO A 148 33.39 -10.29 13.20
C PRO A 148 34.47 -11.17 12.55
N PRO A 149 34.29 -11.51 11.26
CA PRO A 149 35.36 -12.19 10.54
C PRO A 149 36.60 -11.28 10.52
N PRO A 150 37.80 -11.84 10.50
CA PRO A 150 39.02 -11.06 10.42
C PRO A 150 38.95 -10.13 9.21
N ALA A 151 39.37 -8.88 9.40
CA ALA A 151 39.32 -7.84 8.40
C ALA A 151 39.99 -8.32 7.11
N PRO A 152 39.32 -8.19 5.94
CA PRO A 152 39.97 -8.48 4.67
C PRO A 152 41.15 -7.54 4.45
N PRO A 153 42.22 -8.00 3.80
CA PRO A 153 43.36 -7.14 3.47
C PRO A 153 42.88 -5.95 2.64
N ALA A 154 43.45 -4.77 2.89
CA ALA A 154 43.10 -3.54 2.22
C ALA A 154 43.13 -3.72 0.70
N PRO A 155 42.10 -3.24 -0.04
CA PRO A 155 42.11 -3.36 -1.50
C PRO A 155 43.26 -2.52 -2.11
N PRO A 156 43.86 -3.00 -3.20
CA PRO A 156 44.89 -2.24 -3.91
C PRO A 156 44.31 -0.92 -4.42
N PRO A 157 45.13 0.15 -4.57
CA PRO A 157 44.65 1.45 -5.01
C PRO A 157 43.99 1.36 -6.39
N VAL A 158 42.77 1.86 -6.44
CA VAL A 158 41.94 1.88 -7.66
C VAL A 158 42.57 2.83 -8.66
N PRO A 159 42.89 2.42 -9.88
CA PRO A 159 43.37 3.33 -10.91
C PRO A 159 42.28 4.35 -11.23
N ARG A 160 42.70 5.63 -11.32
CA ARG A 160 41.80 6.73 -11.74
C ARG A 160 41.20 6.39 -13.09
N ARG A 161 39.86 6.28 -13.13
CA ARG A 161 39.14 6.13 -14.39
C ARG A 161 39.35 7.38 -15.25
N THR A 162 39.91 7.21 -16.40
CA THR A 162 39.83 8.16 -17.51
C THR A 162 38.36 8.31 -17.93
N PRO A 163 37.90 9.52 -18.30
CA PRO A 163 36.55 9.71 -18.78
C PRO A 163 36.30 8.87 -20.03
N VAL A 164 35.33 8.00 -19.97
CA VAL A 164 34.80 7.25 -21.12
C VAL A 164 34.02 8.24 -21.98
N PRO A 165 34.22 8.27 -23.31
CA PRO A 165 33.43 9.12 -24.20
C PRO A 165 31.94 8.76 -24.07
N GLU A 166 31.09 9.78 -24.02
CA GLU A 166 29.65 9.66 -24.08
C GLU A 166 29.21 8.81 -25.26
N ALA A 167 28.80 7.59 -25.01
CA ALA A 167 28.09 6.80 -25.99
C ALA A 167 26.70 7.42 -26.18
N THR A 168 26.43 7.91 -27.36
CA THR A 168 25.12 8.33 -27.84
C THR A 168 24.11 7.21 -27.53
N PRO A 169 22.98 7.50 -26.83
CA PRO A 169 21.98 6.47 -26.57
C PRO A 169 21.34 6.07 -27.89
N THR A 170 21.60 4.83 -28.31
CA THR A 170 20.81 4.19 -29.36
C THR A 170 19.39 4.06 -28.82
N ALA A 171 18.47 4.79 -29.41
CA ALA A 171 17.06 4.73 -29.12
C ALA A 171 16.55 3.29 -29.35
N VAL A 172 16.50 2.50 -28.28
CA VAL A 172 15.75 1.25 -28.26
C VAL A 172 14.30 1.64 -28.08
N ALA A 173 13.45 1.22 -29.03
CA ALA A 173 12.02 1.47 -29.03
C ALA A 173 11.41 1.08 -27.66
N PRO A 174 10.52 1.91 -27.08
CA PRO A 174 9.92 1.62 -25.78
C PRO A 174 9.14 0.32 -25.84
N LEU A 175 9.54 -0.63 -25.01
CA LEU A 175 8.76 -1.87 -24.79
C LEU A 175 7.43 -1.45 -24.20
N SER A 176 6.37 -1.55 -25.01
CA SER A 176 4.93 -1.40 -24.71
C SER A 176 4.59 -0.69 -23.37
N GLU A 177 4.65 0.64 -23.41
CA GLU A 177 4.12 1.52 -22.38
C GLU A 177 2.70 1.07 -21.99
N GLY A 178 2.45 0.87 -20.71
CA GLY A 178 1.10 0.76 -20.18
C GLY A 178 0.60 -0.62 -19.76
N ARG A 179 1.29 -1.72 -20.08
CA ARG A 179 0.76 -3.06 -19.73
C ARG A 179 1.05 -3.55 -18.32
N VAL A 180 2.15 -3.11 -17.69
CA VAL A 180 2.56 -3.56 -16.35
C VAL A 180 1.50 -3.24 -15.31
N PHE A 181 0.94 -2.05 -15.35
CA PHE A 181 -0.01 -1.52 -14.38
C PHE A 181 -1.46 -1.48 -14.91
N ALA A 182 -1.77 -2.21 -15.98
CA ALA A 182 -3.12 -2.25 -16.52
C ALA A 182 -4.14 -2.71 -15.45
N GLY A 183 -5.19 -1.90 -15.24
CA GLY A 183 -6.23 -2.17 -14.24
C GLY A 183 -5.95 -1.63 -12.84
N LEU A 184 -4.85 -0.91 -12.63
CA LEU A 184 -4.66 -0.10 -11.42
C LEU A 184 -5.22 1.31 -11.65
N GLU A 185 -6.13 1.76 -10.80
CA GLU A 185 -6.60 3.15 -10.82
C GLU A 185 -5.43 4.10 -10.51
N GLY A 186 -5.26 5.16 -11.31
CA GLY A 186 -4.14 6.09 -11.17
C GLY A 186 -2.79 5.54 -11.66
N ALA A 187 -2.79 4.44 -12.44
CA ALA A 187 -1.57 3.86 -13.01
C ALA A 187 -0.91 4.75 -14.07
N ASP A 188 -1.67 5.69 -14.63
CA ASP A 188 -1.18 6.58 -15.69
C ASP A 188 -0.26 7.68 -15.17
N GLU A 189 -0.19 7.87 -13.84
CA GLU A 189 0.59 8.93 -13.23
C GLU A 189 1.41 8.43 -12.04
N GLY A 190 2.70 8.72 -12.05
CA GLY A 190 3.56 8.56 -10.90
C GLY A 190 3.92 7.13 -10.53
N LEU A 191 3.85 6.17 -11.46
CA LEU A 191 4.38 4.81 -11.32
C LEU A 191 5.51 4.60 -12.31
N LEU A 192 6.63 4.01 -11.85
CA LEU A 192 7.78 3.70 -12.70
C LEU A 192 8.43 2.39 -12.26
N LEU A 193 8.45 1.41 -13.14
CA LEU A 193 9.17 0.16 -12.97
C LEU A 193 10.48 0.18 -13.76
N LEU A 194 11.58 -0.13 -13.09
CA LEU A 194 12.94 -0.14 -13.63
C LEU A 194 13.58 -1.52 -13.41
N ASP A 195 14.54 -1.85 -14.27
CA ASP A 195 15.51 -2.90 -13.96
C ASP A 195 16.67 -2.38 -13.09
N SER A 196 17.56 -3.27 -12.66
CA SER A 196 18.72 -2.95 -11.82
C SER A 196 19.73 -2.01 -12.52
N ALA A 197 19.68 -1.91 -13.85
CA ALA A 197 20.51 -1.02 -14.65
C ALA A 197 19.87 0.37 -14.85
N GLY A 198 18.64 0.58 -14.34
CA GLY A 198 17.92 1.84 -14.51
C GLY A 198 17.16 1.95 -15.83
N ARG A 199 16.98 0.84 -16.55
CA ARG A 199 16.16 0.83 -17.77
C ARG A 199 14.69 0.77 -17.42
N VAL A 200 13.88 1.60 -18.07
CA VAL A 200 12.43 1.65 -17.88
C VAL A 200 11.79 0.38 -18.45
N LEU A 201 11.06 -0.35 -17.58
CA LEU A 201 10.28 -1.52 -17.94
C LEU A 201 8.79 -1.18 -18.12
N GLY A 202 8.32 -0.10 -17.48
CA GLY A 202 6.95 0.39 -17.62
C GLY A 202 6.65 1.57 -16.72
N GLY A 203 5.58 2.30 -17.06
CA GLY A 203 5.16 3.51 -16.35
C GLY A 203 5.82 4.79 -16.89
N ALA A 204 5.38 5.93 -16.36
CA ALA A 204 5.89 7.24 -16.73
C ALA A 204 5.82 8.22 -15.56
N LEU A 205 6.72 9.19 -15.54
CA LEU A 205 6.76 10.26 -14.55
C LEU A 205 6.74 11.62 -15.24
N ARG A 206 5.91 12.52 -14.71
CA ARG A 206 5.86 13.91 -15.11
C ARG A 206 6.25 14.83 -13.96
N ASP A 207 6.94 15.91 -14.29
CA ASP A 207 7.17 16.97 -13.30
C ASP A 207 5.90 17.82 -13.09
N PRO A 208 5.88 18.71 -12.10
CA PRO A 208 4.73 19.60 -11.85
C PRO A 208 4.39 20.52 -13.03
N GLY A 209 5.30 20.70 -13.98
CA GLY A 209 5.10 21.44 -15.23
C GLY A 209 4.50 20.59 -16.36
N GLY A 210 4.30 19.27 -16.13
CA GLY A 210 3.79 18.33 -17.12
C GLY A 210 4.85 17.76 -18.07
N ALA A 211 6.13 18.12 -17.91
CA ALA A 211 7.21 17.57 -18.73
C ALA A 211 7.54 16.13 -18.30
N ASP A 212 7.82 15.27 -19.29
CA ASP A 212 8.26 13.90 -19.04
C ASP A 212 9.67 13.92 -18.44
N VAL A 213 9.82 13.29 -17.27
CA VAL A 213 11.08 13.18 -16.54
C VAL A 213 11.50 11.72 -16.32
N THR A 214 10.79 10.78 -16.94
CA THR A 214 10.91 9.34 -16.75
C THR A 214 12.36 8.85 -16.87
N GLU A 215 13.00 9.06 -18.01
CA GLU A 215 14.37 8.61 -18.26
C GLU A 215 15.40 9.27 -17.34
N ARG A 216 15.20 10.54 -17.02
CA ARG A 216 16.08 11.27 -16.11
C ARG A 216 16.01 10.73 -14.69
N VAL A 217 14.80 10.46 -14.18
CA VAL A 217 14.60 9.84 -12.87
C VAL A 217 15.13 8.41 -12.86
N ALA A 218 14.88 7.65 -13.92
CA ALA A 218 15.38 6.29 -14.08
C ALA A 218 16.92 6.23 -13.97
N ALA A 219 17.62 7.15 -14.62
CA ALA A 219 19.08 7.25 -14.55
C ALA A 219 19.61 7.54 -13.13
N TYR A 220 18.89 8.38 -12.35
CA TYR A 220 19.26 8.64 -10.95
C TYR A 220 18.95 7.46 -10.02
N LEU A 221 17.97 6.63 -10.34
CA LEU A 221 17.62 5.47 -9.55
C LEU A 221 18.44 4.23 -9.88
N ALA A 222 19.23 4.26 -10.96
CA ALA A 222 20.16 3.19 -11.30
C ALA A 222 21.11 2.92 -10.12
N GLY A 223 21.15 1.67 -9.65
CA GLY A 223 21.98 1.26 -8.53
C GLY A 223 21.42 1.54 -7.13
N VAL A 224 20.33 2.30 -6.98
CA VAL A 224 19.72 2.58 -5.66
C VAL A 224 19.33 1.29 -4.94
N SER A 225 18.81 0.30 -5.67
CA SER A 225 18.47 -1.02 -5.09
C SER A 225 19.68 -1.71 -4.47
N GLN A 226 20.85 -1.63 -5.12
CA GLN A 226 22.09 -2.23 -4.62
C GLN A 226 22.62 -1.50 -3.38
N GLU A 227 22.57 -0.17 -3.37
CA GLU A 227 23.00 0.62 -2.22
C GLU A 227 22.07 0.44 -1.03
N ALA A 228 20.74 0.36 -1.26
CA ALA A 228 19.77 0.03 -0.23
C ALA A 228 20.03 -1.37 0.37
N ALA A 229 20.32 -2.36 -0.47
CA ALA A 229 20.66 -3.72 -0.02
C ALA A 229 21.96 -3.75 0.81
N ARG A 230 22.99 -3.00 0.39
CA ARG A 230 24.26 -2.86 1.14
C ARG A 230 24.03 -2.22 2.50
N THR A 231 23.26 -1.12 2.52
CA THR A 231 22.93 -0.39 3.74
C THR A 231 22.14 -1.26 4.70
N ALA A 232 21.08 -1.93 4.22
CA ALA A 232 20.27 -2.84 5.01
C ALA A 232 21.12 -3.99 5.62
N LYS A 233 22.06 -4.54 4.86
CA LYS A 233 23.00 -5.56 5.33
C LYS A 233 23.94 -5.03 6.42
N LEU A 234 24.48 -3.81 6.24
CA LEU A 234 25.35 -3.18 7.25
C LEU A 234 24.62 -2.90 8.57
N LEU A 235 23.33 -2.54 8.48
CA LEU A 235 22.50 -2.28 9.64
C LEU A 235 21.86 -3.55 10.25
N GLY A 236 22.09 -4.73 9.65
CA GLY A 236 21.49 -5.98 10.12
C GLY A 236 19.98 -6.09 9.91
N LEU A 237 19.41 -5.28 9.01
CA LEU A 237 17.96 -5.21 8.75
C LEU A 237 17.45 -6.37 7.87
N GLY A 238 18.33 -7.22 7.34
CA GLY A 238 17.96 -8.25 6.36
C GLY A 238 17.77 -7.69 4.95
N ALA A 239 16.91 -8.32 4.14
CA ALA A 239 16.57 -7.81 2.83
C ALA A 239 15.65 -6.59 2.97
N TRP A 240 15.97 -5.49 2.26
CA TRP A 240 15.08 -4.34 2.24
C TRP A 240 13.84 -4.64 1.39
N THR A 241 12.69 -4.16 1.80
CA THR A 241 11.40 -4.38 1.13
C THR A 241 10.82 -3.12 0.53
N GLY A 242 11.16 -1.97 1.10
CA GLY A 242 10.72 -0.68 0.62
C GLY A 242 11.38 0.47 1.37
N LEU A 243 11.25 1.66 0.81
CA LEU A 243 11.73 2.91 1.38
C LEU A 243 10.71 4.00 1.05
N ALA A 244 10.22 4.68 2.07
CA ALA A 244 9.31 5.80 1.89
C ALA A 244 10.03 7.11 2.18
N ALA A 245 9.76 8.12 1.37
CA ALA A 245 10.28 9.47 1.54
C ALA A 245 9.13 10.48 1.47
N GLU A 246 9.13 11.42 2.41
CA GLU A 246 8.18 12.52 2.45
C GLU A 246 8.89 13.82 2.06
N GLY A 247 8.31 14.52 1.08
CA GLY A 247 8.77 15.82 0.64
C GLY A 247 7.73 16.91 0.90
N GLU A 248 8.11 18.16 0.69
CA GLU A 248 7.22 19.31 0.90
C GLU A 248 5.97 19.28 0.01
N ARG A 249 6.07 18.72 -1.19
CA ARG A 249 5.03 18.72 -2.23
C ARG A 249 4.45 17.36 -2.55
N GLY A 250 5.04 16.28 -2.02
CA GLY A 250 4.59 14.92 -2.32
C GLY A 250 5.35 13.86 -1.56
N HIS A 251 4.91 12.65 -1.78
CA HIS A 251 5.46 11.45 -1.18
C HIS A 251 6.00 10.52 -2.28
N ALA A 252 7.06 9.82 -1.96
CA ALA A 252 7.62 8.78 -2.81
C ALA A 252 7.76 7.47 -2.04
N HIS A 253 7.48 6.36 -2.69
CA HIS A 253 7.71 5.02 -2.16
C HIS A 253 8.51 4.21 -3.18
N LEU A 254 9.64 3.68 -2.75
CA LEU A 254 10.43 2.73 -3.50
C LEU A 254 10.14 1.33 -2.97
N ALA A 255 9.89 0.38 -3.84
CA ALA A 255 9.70 -1.03 -3.50
C ALA A 255 10.53 -1.92 -4.42
N GLN A 256 10.87 -3.11 -3.96
CA GLN A 256 11.61 -4.12 -4.74
C GLN A 256 10.67 -5.27 -5.11
N PRO A 257 10.00 -5.21 -6.28
CA PRO A 257 9.09 -6.28 -6.71
C PRO A 257 9.82 -7.57 -7.09
N GLY A 258 11.10 -7.49 -7.42
CA GLY A 258 11.96 -8.63 -7.74
C GLY A 258 13.43 -8.32 -7.46
N PRO A 259 14.35 -9.30 -7.52
CA PRO A 259 15.75 -9.11 -7.16
C PRO A 259 16.45 -8.04 -8.03
N ASP A 260 16.06 -7.93 -9.29
CA ASP A 260 16.63 -7.03 -10.27
C ASP A 260 15.67 -5.95 -10.75
N ALA A 261 14.65 -5.64 -9.96
CA ALA A 261 13.65 -4.64 -10.32
C ALA A 261 13.42 -3.64 -9.18
N LEU A 262 13.16 -2.39 -9.55
CA LEU A 262 12.83 -1.30 -8.65
C LEU A 262 11.54 -0.64 -9.11
N LEU A 263 10.60 -0.49 -8.21
CA LEU A 263 9.35 0.23 -8.42
C LEU A 263 9.38 1.54 -7.64
N LEU A 264 9.16 2.65 -8.34
CA LEU A 264 8.91 3.95 -7.73
C LEU A 264 7.43 4.30 -7.85
N VAL A 265 6.84 4.73 -6.75
CA VAL A 265 5.49 5.31 -6.70
C VAL A 265 5.61 6.72 -6.16
N VAL A 266 5.09 7.69 -6.88
CA VAL A 266 5.07 9.10 -6.48
C VAL A 266 3.63 9.58 -6.43
N ARG A 267 3.25 10.29 -5.38
CA ARG A 267 1.94 10.95 -5.22
C ARG A 267 2.13 12.33 -4.62
N ASP A 268 1.17 13.21 -4.86
CA ASP A 268 1.14 14.51 -4.20
C ASP A 268 0.84 14.36 -2.70
N ARG A 269 1.00 15.44 -1.94
CA ARG A 269 0.84 15.44 -0.50
C ARG A 269 -0.61 15.24 -0.03
N ALA A 270 -1.59 15.37 -0.91
CA ALA A 270 -2.99 15.12 -0.58
C ALA A 270 -3.26 13.61 -0.34
N VAL A 271 -2.39 12.73 -0.87
CA VAL A 271 -2.49 11.30 -0.63
C VAL A 271 -1.76 10.95 0.68
N PRO A 272 -2.46 10.45 1.71
CA PRO A 272 -1.83 10.02 2.96
C PRO A 272 -0.77 8.93 2.74
N MET A 273 0.29 8.91 3.56
CA MET A 273 1.38 7.92 3.45
C MET A 273 0.88 6.47 3.54
N GLY A 274 -0.14 6.19 4.37
CA GLY A 274 -0.72 4.85 4.46
C GLY A 274 -1.39 4.41 3.15
N ARG A 275 -2.08 5.33 2.48
CA ARG A 275 -2.66 5.07 1.16
C ARG A 275 -1.57 4.86 0.10
N LEU A 276 -0.51 5.68 0.13
CA LEU A 276 0.64 5.50 -0.75
C LEU A 276 1.27 4.11 -0.59
N ALA A 277 1.43 3.63 0.65
CA ALA A 277 1.96 2.30 0.93
C ALA A 277 1.06 1.18 0.35
N ILE A 278 -0.26 1.33 0.44
CA ILE A 278 -1.22 0.38 -0.16
C ILE A 278 -1.12 0.38 -1.69
N ILE A 279 -1.04 1.57 -2.31
CA ILE A 279 -0.84 1.72 -3.76
C ILE A 279 0.47 1.05 -4.18
N ALA A 280 1.56 1.30 -3.44
CA ALA A 280 2.86 0.72 -3.71
C ALA A 280 2.85 -0.82 -3.62
N GLU A 281 2.19 -1.39 -2.61
CA GLU A 281 2.04 -2.85 -2.48
C GLU A 281 1.25 -3.46 -3.65
N ARG A 282 0.14 -2.84 -4.08
CA ARG A 282 -0.63 -3.29 -5.25
C ARG A 282 0.19 -3.19 -6.54
N ALA A 283 0.89 -2.07 -6.73
CA ALA A 283 1.76 -1.88 -7.89
C ALA A 283 2.93 -2.88 -7.90
N ALA A 284 3.52 -3.17 -6.74
CA ALA A 284 4.56 -4.18 -6.60
C ALA A 284 4.04 -5.59 -6.92
N GLN A 285 2.83 -5.94 -6.51
CA GLN A 285 2.21 -7.23 -6.86
C GLN A 285 1.93 -7.35 -8.37
N ALA A 286 1.47 -6.26 -9.01
CA ALA A 286 1.29 -6.22 -10.45
C ALA A 286 2.63 -6.37 -11.20
N ALA A 287 3.65 -5.66 -10.75
CA ALA A 287 4.99 -5.73 -11.30
C ALA A 287 5.61 -7.14 -11.15
N ARG A 288 5.47 -7.79 -10.01
CA ARG A 288 5.92 -9.19 -9.80
C ARG A 288 5.30 -10.14 -10.82
N ARG A 289 3.97 -10.11 -10.97
CA ARG A 289 3.26 -10.95 -11.95
C ARG A 289 3.71 -10.69 -13.38
N TRP A 290 3.96 -9.42 -13.70
CA TRP A 290 4.44 -9.07 -15.03
C TRP A 290 5.88 -9.56 -15.27
N LEU A 291 6.77 -9.42 -14.28
CA LEU A 291 8.16 -9.91 -14.34
C LEU A 291 8.19 -11.43 -14.51
N GLU A 292 7.38 -12.20 -13.77
CA GLU A 292 7.28 -13.66 -13.87
C GLU A 292 6.86 -14.15 -15.27
N THR A 293 6.17 -13.29 -16.04
CA THR A 293 5.69 -13.65 -17.38
C THR A 293 6.58 -13.13 -18.51
N HIS A 294 7.56 -12.24 -18.21
CA HIS A 294 8.38 -11.56 -19.22
C HIS A 294 9.88 -11.72 -18.99
N THR A 295 10.29 -12.45 -17.95
CA THR A 295 11.66 -12.93 -17.72
C THR A 295 11.72 -14.44 -17.95
#